data_81745740a800bdbef39c9bf108042bd6
#
_entry.id   81745740a800bdbef39c9bf108042bd6
#
_cell.length_a   1.000
_cell.length_b   1.000
_cell.length_c   1.000
_cell.angle_alpha   90.00
_cell.angle_beta   90.00
_cell.angle_gamma   90.00
#
_symmetry.space_group_name_H-M   'P 1'
#
loop_
_entity.id
_entity.type
_entity.pdbx_description
1 polymer ?
#
loop_
_entity_poly.entity_id
_entity_poly.type
_entity_poly.pdbx_seq_one_letter_code
_entity_poly.pdbx_strand_id
1 'polypeptide(L)'
;MYDFSGLKALFLNGTLKKSPEVSNTEGLIEASRKIMEKHGVKTKVIRAIDHHIAPGVYPDMTEHGWNIDEWPAIQKEVMEADILVIAGPIWLGDNSSETKKIIERLYANSGELNKAGQYAYYGRVGGCLITGNEDGVKHCAMDILYSLQHPGYVIPPQADAG
;
A
#
# COMPACT_ATOMS: atom_id res chain seq x y z
N MET A 1 -8.89 2.94 -27.63
CA MET A 1 -8.56 3.54 -26.32
C MET A 1 -8.86 2.46 -25.29
N TYR A 2 -7.95 2.16 -24.37
CA TYR A 2 -8.19 1.15 -23.33
C TYR A 2 -9.22 1.71 -22.33
N ASP A 3 -10.15 0.86 -21.88
CA ASP A 3 -11.14 1.19 -20.85
C ASP A 3 -10.69 0.61 -19.51
N PHE A 4 -10.50 1.48 -18.52
CA PHE A 4 -10.10 1.11 -17.16
C PHE A 4 -11.24 1.30 -16.13
N SER A 5 -12.47 1.56 -16.59
CA SER A 5 -13.63 1.88 -15.72
C SER A 5 -14.03 0.76 -14.76
N GLY A 6 -13.59 -0.48 -15.03
CA GLY A 6 -13.82 -1.62 -14.16
C GLY A 6 -12.82 -1.76 -13.01
N LEU A 7 -11.70 -1.03 -13.06
CA LEU A 7 -10.60 -1.20 -12.11
C LEU A 7 -10.78 -0.35 -10.85
N LYS A 8 -10.27 -0.89 -9.74
CA LYS A 8 -10.21 -0.24 -8.43
C LYS A 8 -8.75 -0.10 -8.00
N ALA A 9 -8.35 1.09 -7.57
CA ALA A 9 -7.04 1.34 -6.99
C ALA A 9 -7.16 1.74 -5.51
N LEU A 10 -6.40 1.09 -4.65
CA LEU A 10 -6.24 1.44 -3.25
C LEU A 10 -4.88 2.07 -3.02
N PHE A 11 -4.85 3.20 -2.36
CA PHE A 11 -3.64 3.85 -1.86
C PHE A 11 -3.55 3.68 -0.35
N LEU A 12 -2.46 3.07 0.12
CA LEU A 12 -2.12 3.00 1.54
C LEU A 12 -1.09 4.08 1.85
N ASN A 13 -1.50 5.07 2.63
CA ASN A 13 -0.68 6.24 2.96
C ASN A 13 0.02 6.03 4.31
N GLY A 14 1.36 5.90 4.28
CA GLY A 14 2.23 5.73 5.42
C GLY A 14 2.73 7.04 6.07
N THR A 15 2.02 8.16 5.89
CA THR A 15 2.32 9.41 6.61
C THR A 15 2.07 9.27 8.11
N LEU A 16 2.82 10.01 8.94
CA LEU A 16 2.54 10.14 10.40
C LEU A 16 1.46 11.19 10.72
N LYS A 17 1.05 11.97 9.75
CA LYS A 17 0.08 13.04 9.97
C LYS A 17 -1.33 12.48 9.94
N LYS A 18 -2.05 12.58 11.07
CA LYS A 18 -3.45 12.16 11.13
C LYS A 18 -4.35 13.07 10.29
N SER A 19 -5.43 12.50 9.78
CA SER A 19 -6.47 13.30 9.11
C SER A 19 -7.12 14.32 10.08
N PRO A 20 -7.39 15.54 9.63
CA PRO A 20 -7.26 16.10 8.28
C PRO A 20 -5.93 16.87 8.05
N GLU A 21 -4.87 16.59 8.79
CA GLU A 21 -3.62 17.33 8.68
C GLU A 21 -3.02 17.19 7.27
N VAL A 22 -2.48 18.30 6.73
CA VAL A 22 -1.88 18.32 5.39
C VAL A 22 -0.60 17.49 5.34
N SER A 23 -0.52 16.60 4.37
CA SER A 23 0.62 15.70 4.13
C SER A 23 1.13 15.84 2.70
N ASN A 24 2.46 15.93 2.52
CA ASN A 24 3.08 15.93 1.21
C ASN A 24 2.83 14.58 0.48
N THR A 25 2.88 13.48 1.23
CA THR A 25 2.55 12.14 0.69
C THR A 25 1.12 12.10 0.13
N GLU A 26 0.15 12.70 0.84
CA GLU A 26 -1.22 12.85 0.35
C GLU A 26 -1.28 13.68 -0.94
N GLY A 27 -0.48 14.76 -1.03
CA GLY A 27 -0.40 15.59 -2.24
C GLY A 27 0.04 14.81 -3.48
N LEU A 28 1.02 13.90 -3.34
CA LEU A 28 1.48 13.05 -4.43
C LEU A 28 0.44 11.95 -4.76
N ILE A 29 -0.23 11.38 -3.74
CA ILE A 29 -1.35 10.47 -3.93
C ILE A 29 -2.46 11.14 -4.75
N GLU A 30 -2.86 12.38 -4.42
CA GLU A 30 -3.90 13.12 -5.13
C GLU A 30 -3.54 13.37 -6.61
N ALA A 31 -2.26 13.64 -6.91
CA ALA A 31 -1.80 13.77 -8.28
C ALA A 31 -1.98 12.45 -9.06
N SER A 32 -1.59 11.33 -8.46
CA SER A 32 -1.75 9.99 -9.04
C SER A 32 -3.22 9.61 -9.21
N ARG A 33 -4.06 9.86 -8.18
CA ARG A 33 -5.50 9.60 -8.23
C ARG A 33 -6.19 10.32 -9.38
N LYS A 34 -5.92 11.62 -9.54
CA LYS A 34 -6.49 12.43 -10.63
C LYS A 34 -6.17 11.85 -12.01
N ILE A 35 -4.97 11.29 -12.19
CA ILE A 35 -4.60 10.64 -13.45
C ILE A 35 -5.40 9.34 -13.62
N MET A 36 -5.47 8.49 -12.61
CA MET A 36 -6.21 7.23 -12.67
C MET A 36 -7.71 7.46 -12.89
N GLU A 37 -8.30 8.41 -12.15
CA GLU A 37 -9.72 8.76 -12.24
C GLU A 37 -10.09 9.34 -13.61
N LYS A 38 -9.19 10.14 -14.23
CA LYS A 38 -9.34 10.62 -15.60
C LYS A 38 -9.46 9.46 -16.62
N HIS A 39 -8.87 8.30 -16.30
CA HIS A 39 -8.95 7.09 -17.11
C HIS A 39 -10.03 6.11 -16.64
N GLY A 40 -10.89 6.51 -15.71
CA GLY A 40 -12.06 5.73 -15.28
C GLY A 40 -11.80 4.80 -14.09
N VAL A 41 -10.57 4.72 -13.54
CA VAL A 41 -10.26 3.90 -12.38
C VAL A 41 -10.94 4.47 -11.13
N LYS A 42 -11.59 3.63 -10.34
CA LYS A 42 -12.12 4.02 -9.02
C LYS A 42 -11.01 4.01 -8.00
N THR A 43 -10.83 5.10 -7.26
CA THR A 43 -9.74 5.21 -6.28
C THR A 43 -10.25 5.32 -4.85
N LYS A 44 -9.48 4.76 -3.90
CA LYS A 44 -9.67 4.90 -2.47
C LYS A 44 -8.33 5.16 -1.79
N VAL A 45 -8.32 5.96 -0.74
CA VAL A 45 -7.13 6.19 0.11
C VAL A 45 -7.44 5.73 1.52
N ILE A 46 -6.51 5.01 2.14
CA ILE A 46 -6.50 4.70 3.57
C ILE A 46 -5.21 5.27 4.15
N ARG A 47 -5.33 6.14 5.14
CA ARG A 47 -4.20 6.70 5.87
C ARG A 47 -3.97 5.80 7.10
N ALA A 48 -2.85 5.06 7.10
CA ALA A 48 -2.58 4.03 8.10
C ALA A 48 -2.61 4.55 9.54
N ILE A 49 -2.09 5.76 9.78
CA ILE A 49 -2.03 6.37 11.11
C ILE A 49 -3.42 6.70 11.72
N ASP A 50 -4.47 6.74 10.90
CA ASP A 50 -5.84 6.96 11.36
C ASP A 50 -6.47 5.70 11.98
N HIS A 51 -5.79 4.55 11.86
CA HIS A 51 -6.24 3.24 12.30
C HIS A 51 -5.34 2.64 13.37
N HIS A 52 -5.92 1.82 14.23
CA HIS A 52 -5.16 1.03 15.20
C HIS A 52 -4.62 -0.25 14.52
N ILE A 53 -3.53 -0.10 13.78
CA ILE A 53 -2.84 -1.23 13.12
C ILE A 53 -1.75 -1.72 14.07
N ALA A 54 -1.92 -2.92 14.62
CA ALA A 54 -0.90 -3.56 15.44
C ALA A 54 0.31 -3.95 14.57
N PRO A 55 1.57 -3.72 15.02
CA PRO A 55 2.75 -4.27 14.35
C PRO A 55 2.77 -5.79 14.45
N GLY A 56 3.28 -6.45 13.42
CA GLY A 56 3.38 -7.90 13.41
C GLY A 56 3.17 -8.51 12.04
N VAL A 57 3.28 -9.83 11.98
CA VAL A 57 3.29 -10.62 10.72
C VAL A 57 2.22 -11.73 10.70
N TYR A 58 1.18 -11.58 11.51
CA TYR A 58 0.02 -12.47 11.46
C TYR A 58 -1.22 -11.74 10.93
N PRO A 59 -2.19 -12.42 10.31
CA PRO A 59 -3.37 -11.78 9.73
C PRO A 59 -4.19 -10.96 10.73
N ASP A 60 -4.34 -11.46 11.96
CA ASP A 60 -5.00 -10.77 13.08
C ASP A 60 -4.10 -10.82 14.31
N MET A 61 -3.57 -9.69 14.71
CA MET A 61 -2.67 -9.57 15.86
C MET A 61 -3.41 -9.64 17.20
N THR A 62 -4.73 -9.56 17.23
CA THR A 62 -5.49 -9.76 18.48
C THR A 62 -5.38 -11.19 18.99
N GLU A 63 -5.15 -12.16 18.10
CA GLU A 63 -4.85 -13.55 18.45
C GLU A 63 -3.42 -13.74 19.00
N HIS A 64 -2.59 -12.68 18.94
CA HIS A 64 -1.17 -12.68 19.32
C HIS A 64 -0.83 -11.63 20.38
N GLY A 65 -1.78 -11.35 21.27
CA GLY A 65 -1.55 -10.53 22.47
C GLY A 65 -1.83 -9.03 22.32
N TRP A 66 -2.35 -8.59 21.20
CA TRP A 66 -2.83 -7.21 21.01
C TRP A 66 -4.31 -7.09 21.34
N ASN A 67 -4.70 -5.97 21.95
CA ASN A 67 -6.10 -5.75 22.30
C ASN A 67 -6.95 -5.24 21.12
N ILE A 68 -6.34 -4.55 20.17
CA ILE A 68 -6.99 -3.94 19.01
C ILE A 68 -6.08 -4.14 17.79
N ASP A 69 -6.67 -4.56 16.68
CA ASP A 69 -6.04 -4.57 15.36
C ASP A 69 -7.09 -4.33 14.28
N GLU A 70 -7.02 -3.19 13.60
CA GLU A 70 -7.93 -2.84 12.50
C GLU A 70 -7.43 -3.34 11.13
N TRP A 71 -6.24 -3.97 11.07
CA TRP A 71 -5.69 -4.47 9.82
C TRP A 71 -6.61 -5.47 9.10
N PRO A 72 -7.32 -6.40 9.75
CA PRO A 72 -8.22 -7.33 9.05
C PRO A 72 -9.30 -6.62 8.20
N ALA A 73 -9.75 -5.44 8.63
CA ALA A 73 -10.69 -4.63 7.86
C ALA A 73 -9.98 -3.95 6.65
N ILE A 74 -8.77 -3.46 6.84
CA ILE A 74 -7.95 -2.87 5.76
C ILE A 74 -7.59 -3.95 4.73
N GLN A 75 -7.24 -5.16 5.18
CA GLN A 75 -6.92 -6.28 4.29
C GLN A 75 -8.08 -6.64 3.36
N LYS A 76 -9.33 -6.54 3.79
CA LYS A 76 -10.50 -6.71 2.92
C LYS A 76 -10.51 -5.69 1.78
N GLU A 77 -10.21 -4.43 2.08
CA GLU A 77 -10.10 -3.38 1.05
C GLU A 77 -8.94 -3.64 0.08
N VAL A 78 -7.81 -4.13 0.59
CA VAL A 78 -6.67 -4.57 -0.24
C VAL A 78 -7.11 -5.68 -1.20
N MET A 79 -7.87 -6.66 -0.70
CA MET A 79 -8.34 -7.79 -1.51
C MET A 79 -9.44 -7.41 -2.51
N GLU A 80 -10.10 -6.28 -2.37
CA GLU A 80 -11.06 -5.74 -3.35
C GLU A 80 -10.42 -4.90 -4.45
N ALA A 81 -9.16 -4.47 -4.26
CA ALA A 81 -8.46 -3.63 -5.21
C ALA A 81 -7.73 -4.45 -6.28
N ASP A 82 -7.76 -3.97 -7.52
CA ASP A 82 -6.96 -4.49 -8.64
C ASP A 82 -5.55 -3.91 -8.65
N ILE A 83 -5.42 -2.67 -8.12
CA ILE A 83 -4.17 -1.92 -8.06
C ILE A 83 -3.94 -1.51 -6.61
N LEU A 84 -2.76 -1.83 -6.06
CA LEU A 84 -2.32 -1.37 -4.76
C LEU A 84 -1.13 -0.43 -4.90
N VAL A 85 -1.24 0.76 -4.31
CA VAL A 85 -0.14 1.74 -4.26
C VAL A 85 0.20 2.01 -2.80
N ILE A 86 1.43 1.72 -2.41
CA ILE A 86 1.95 2.08 -1.10
C ILE A 86 2.65 3.43 -1.23
N ALA A 87 2.23 4.41 -0.44
CA ALA A 87 2.80 5.74 -0.46
C ALA A 87 3.38 6.09 0.92
N GLY A 88 4.62 6.58 0.96
CA GLY A 88 5.26 6.89 2.23
C GLY A 88 6.35 7.96 2.15
N PRO A 89 6.67 8.59 3.30
CA PRO A 89 7.80 9.50 3.40
C PRO A 89 9.12 8.75 3.60
N ILE A 90 10.21 9.39 3.15
CA ILE A 90 11.58 8.97 3.46
C ILE A 90 11.93 9.50 4.85
N TRP A 91 12.48 8.62 5.68
CA TRP A 91 13.09 9.00 6.95
C TRP A 91 14.45 8.34 7.09
N LEU A 92 15.47 9.17 7.27
CA LEU A 92 16.87 8.71 7.40
C LEU A 92 17.28 7.80 6.22
N GLY A 93 16.86 8.16 5.00
CA GLY A 93 17.18 7.43 3.78
C GLY A 93 16.37 6.14 3.55
N ASP A 94 15.39 5.84 4.40
CA ASP A 94 14.60 4.60 4.38
C ASP A 94 13.09 4.88 4.48
N ASN A 95 12.28 3.83 4.32
CA ASN A 95 10.84 3.89 4.51
C ASN A 95 10.47 4.24 5.95
N SER A 96 9.43 5.06 6.12
CA SER A 96 8.91 5.36 7.45
C SER A 96 8.41 4.10 8.17
N SER A 97 8.37 4.14 9.50
CA SER A 97 7.84 3.03 10.31
C SER A 97 6.40 2.68 9.97
N GLU A 98 5.58 3.67 9.60
CA GLU A 98 4.20 3.43 9.16
C GLU A 98 4.16 2.70 7.81
N THR A 99 5.04 3.06 6.87
CA THR A 99 5.19 2.34 5.60
C THR A 99 5.67 0.91 5.84
N LYS A 100 6.66 0.72 6.72
CA LYS A 100 7.17 -0.62 7.06
C LYS A 100 6.11 -1.48 7.73
N LYS A 101 5.33 -0.91 8.62
CA LYS A 101 4.19 -1.60 9.23
C LYS A 101 3.17 -2.09 8.18
N ILE A 102 2.82 -1.26 7.19
CA ILE A 102 1.96 -1.66 6.07
C ILE A 102 2.55 -2.88 5.35
N ILE A 103 3.85 -2.84 5.02
CA ILE A 103 4.55 -3.94 4.34
C ILE A 103 4.47 -5.23 5.16
N GLU A 104 4.76 -5.17 6.45
CA GLU A 104 4.73 -6.34 7.35
C GLU A 104 3.32 -6.93 7.46
N ARG A 105 2.31 -6.08 7.49
CA ARG A 105 0.91 -6.51 7.55
C ARG A 105 0.43 -7.14 6.22
N LEU A 106 0.90 -6.66 5.08
CA LEU A 106 0.66 -7.31 3.79
C LEU A 106 1.36 -8.68 3.72
N TYR A 107 2.60 -8.76 4.22
CA TYR A 107 3.34 -10.03 4.30
C TYR A 107 2.61 -11.05 5.18
N ALA A 108 1.91 -10.64 6.22
CA ALA A 108 1.13 -11.51 7.10
C ALA A 108 0.14 -12.42 6.34
N ASN A 109 -0.36 -11.97 5.20
CA ASN A 109 -1.30 -12.71 4.34
C ASN A 109 -0.61 -13.36 3.12
N SER A 110 0.73 -13.33 3.02
CA SER A 110 1.47 -13.81 1.86
C SER A 110 1.35 -15.32 1.62
N GLY A 111 1.04 -16.09 2.65
CA GLY A 111 0.83 -17.55 2.55
C GLY A 111 -0.58 -17.96 2.13
N GLU A 112 -1.51 -17.01 2.00
CA GLU A 112 -2.86 -17.31 1.60
C GLU A 112 -2.93 -17.63 0.10
N LEU A 113 -3.68 -18.68 -0.24
CA LEU A 113 -3.86 -19.10 -1.62
C LEU A 113 -5.32 -18.89 -2.06
N ASN A 114 -5.50 -18.52 -3.32
CA ASN A 114 -6.80 -18.50 -3.97
C ASN A 114 -7.26 -19.94 -4.33
N LYS A 115 -8.49 -20.07 -4.85
CA LYS A 115 -9.06 -21.38 -5.22
C LYS A 115 -8.28 -22.14 -6.30
N ALA A 116 -7.41 -21.44 -7.05
CA ALA A 116 -6.55 -22.03 -8.08
C ALA A 116 -5.16 -22.44 -7.53
N GLY A 117 -4.91 -22.27 -6.22
CA GLY A 117 -3.62 -22.58 -5.59
C GLY A 117 -2.54 -21.51 -5.85
N GLN A 118 -2.91 -20.33 -6.31
CA GLN A 118 -2.01 -19.18 -6.50
C GLN A 118 -2.04 -18.30 -5.27
N TYR A 119 -0.98 -17.53 -5.01
CA TYR A 119 -0.98 -16.51 -3.95
C TYR A 119 -2.19 -15.58 -4.07
N ALA A 120 -2.75 -15.18 -2.93
CA ALA A 120 -3.99 -14.41 -2.88
C ALA A 120 -3.94 -13.08 -3.65
N TYR A 121 -2.76 -12.47 -3.72
CA TYR A 121 -2.54 -11.22 -4.46
C TYR A 121 -2.22 -11.43 -5.95
N TYR A 122 -2.08 -12.67 -6.43
CA TYR A 122 -1.73 -12.96 -7.82
C TYR A 122 -2.72 -12.30 -8.80
N GLY A 123 -2.16 -11.67 -9.85
CA GLY A 123 -2.94 -10.98 -10.89
C GLY A 123 -3.28 -9.52 -10.56
N ARG A 124 -2.95 -9.03 -9.35
CA ARG A 124 -3.06 -7.62 -8.99
C ARG A 124 -1.79 -6.86 -9.34
N VAL A 125 -1.91 -5.56 -9.54
CA VAL A 125 -0.79 -4.67 -9.88
C VAL A 125 -0.35 -3.90 -8.66
N GLY A 126 0.97 -3.80 -8.44
CA GLY A 126 1.57 -3.07 -7.33
C GLY A 126 2.45 -1.91 -7.79
N GLY A 127 2.49 -0.84 -6.99
CA GLY A 127 3.36 0.32 -7.20
C GLY A 127 3.58 1.11 -5.93
N CYS A 128 4.44 2.14 -5.99
CA CYS A 128 4.70 3.00 -4.84
C CYS A 128 4.88 4.48 -5.20
N LEU A 129 4.64 5.33 -4.20
CA LEU A 129 4.87 6.77 -4.25
C LEU A 129 5.73 7.16 -3.06
N ILE A 130 6.86 7.83 -3.30
CA ILE A 130 7.81 8.18 -2.26
C ILE A 130 7.93 9.70 -2.17
N THR A 131 7.87 10.24 -0.96
CA THR A 131 8.04 11.68 -0.71
C THR A 131 9.13 11.92 0.33
N GLY A 132 9.93 12.97 0.12
CA GLY A 132 10.97 13.34 1.06
C GLY A 132 11.74 14.56 0.58
N ASN A 133 12.60 15.09 1.44
CA ASN A 133 13.53 16.18 1.17
C ASN A 133 15.00 15.73 1.34
N GLU A 134 15.21 14.43 1.42
CA GLU A 134 16.50 13.79 1.57
C GLU A 134 16.70 12.69 0.52
N ASP A 135 17.91 12.16 0.40
CA ASP A 135 18.21 11.05 -0.50
C ASP A 135 17.56 9.75 -0.03
N GLY A 136 17.35 8.78 -0.94
CA GLY A 136 16.81 7.46 -0.60
C GLY A 136 15.55 7.05 -1.35
N VAL A 137 15.03 7.87 -2.29
CA VAL A 137 13.81 7.55 -3.08
C VAL A 137 13.89 6.14 -3.69
N LYS A 138 14.99 5.82 -4.37
CA LYS A 138 15.15 4.52 -5.04
C LYS A 138 15.33 3.37 -4.05
N HIS A 139 15.97 3.60 -2.91
CA HIS A 139 16.09 2.61 -1.85
C HIS A 139 14.72 2.26 -1.28
N CYS A 140 13.92 3.25 -0.91
CA CYS A 140 12.55 3.07 -0.42
C CYS A 140 11.66 2.36 -1.46
N ALA A 141 11.75 2.78 -2.73
CA ALA A 141 10.98 2.18 -3.80
C ALA A 141 11.34 0.71 -4.01
N MET A 142 12.63 0.36 -4.02
CA MET A 142 13.08 -1.03 -4.17
C MET A 142 12.54 -1.94 -3.06
N ASP A 143 12.56 -1.49 -1.78
CA ASP A 143 12.03 -2.26 -0.66
C ASP A 143 10.53 -2.50 -0.82
N ILE A 144 9.76 -1.45 -1.16
CA ILE A 144 8.31 -1.58 -1.36
C ILE A 144 7.99 -2.49 -2.55
N LEU A 145 8.61 -2.27 -3.71
CA LEU A 145 8.31 -3.03 -4.92
C LEU A 145 8.67 -4.51 -4.76
N TYR A 146 9.81 -4.82 -4.13
CA TYR A 146 10.17 -6.19 -3.80
C TYR A 146 9.16 -6.82 -2.83
N SER A 147 8.76 -6.07 -1.80
CA SER A 147 7.79 -6.53 -0.81
C SER A 147 6.41 -6.80 -1.42
N LEU A 148 6.01 -6.06 -2.45
CA LEU A 148 4.78 -6.30 -3.21
C LEU A 148 4.91 -7.51 -4.16
N GLN A 149 6.05 -7.65 -4.82
CA GLN A 149 6.30 -8.78 -5.72
C GLN A 149 6.28 -10.11 -4.97
N HIS A 150 6.86 -10.15 -3.77
CA HIS A 150 7.00 -11.38 -2.98
C HIS A 150 5.66 -12.10 -2.72
N PRO A 151 4.56 -11.43 -2.29
CA PRO A 151 3.26 -12.08 -2.09
C PRO A 151 2.40 -12.21 -3.36
N GLY A 152 2.92 -11.82 -4.54
CA GLY A 152 2.29 -12.14 -5.82
C GLY A 152 1.79 -10.97 -6.67
N TYR A 153 2.05 -9.72 -6.30
CA TYR A 153 1.71 -8.58 -7.16
C TYR A 153 2.57 -8.54 -8.43
N VAL A 154 1.96 -8.14 -9.52
CA VAL A 154 2.68 -7.79 -10.76
C VAL A 154 3.22 -6.37 -10.63
N ILE A 155 4.51 -6.20 -10.85
CA ILE A 155 5.17 -4.88 -10.84
C ILE A 155 5.39 -4.44 -12.29
N PRO A 156 4.64 -3.46 -12.79
CA PRO A 156 4.82 -2.95 -14.16
C PRO A 156 6.10 -2.11 -14.26
N PRO A 157 6.60 -1.84 -15.49
CA PRO A 157 7.65 -0.84 -15.69
C PRO A 157 7.25 0.52 -15.08
N GLN A 158 8.21 1.21 -14.46
CA GLN A 158 8.00 2.52 -13.83
C GLN A 158 6.88 2.51 -12.77
N ALA A 159 6.87 1.50 -11.92
CA ALA A 159 5.89 1.35 -10.85
C ALA A 159 6.17 2.24 -9.63
N ASP A 160 7.18 3.10 -9.69
CA ASP A 160 7.56 4.06 -8.65
C ASP A 160 7.50 5.51 -9.15
N ALA A 161 7.14 6.42 -8.26
CA ALA A 161 7.29 7.85 -8.43
C ALA A 161 7.69 8.52 -7.10
N GLY A 162 8.53 9.56 -7.21
CA GLY A 162 9.03 10.33 -6.05
C GLY A 162 9.95 11.47 -6.45
#